data_fd5186262676e9802024e0d158985cb1
#
_entry.id   fd5186262676e9802024e0d158985cb1
#
_cell.length_a   1.000
_cell.length_b   1.000
_cell.length_c   1.000
_cell.angle_alpha   90.00
_cell.angle_beta   90.00
_cell.angle_gamma   90.00
#
_symmetry.space_group_name_H-M   'P 1'
#
loop_
_entity.id
_entity.type
_entity.pdbx_description
1 polymer ?
#
loop_
_entity_poly.entity_id
_entity_poly.type
_entity_poly.pdbx_seq_one_letter_code
_entity_poly.pdbx_strand_id
1 'polypeptide(L)'
;YRALIEKGDKVLGLALTDGGHLTHGHPLSFSGIDYNFVPYYLDDNGLIDYDEVEKLAKEVKPKLIVTGASAYPREIDFKRFSEIAKSVGAYLMVDMAHIAGEVAAGLHMSPIPYADIVTSTTHKTLRGPRGGIILTNNPEIAKKVDKAVFPMIQGGPLMHIIAAKAIAFNEALQPSFIEYQKQILKNSKYLAKCLIEKGYKLVSNGTDNHLMLVDVKSSVGLTGKEAEKLLDEVSITCNKNTIPKDTESPFVTSGIRIGTPALTTRKMKEKEMGE
;
A
#
# COMPACT_ATOMS: atom_id res chain seq x y z
N TYR A 1 12.93 -9.47 3.01
CA TYR A 1 12.82 -10.80 3.62
C TYR A 1 14.21 -11.45 3.75
N ARG A 2 14.84 -11.89 2.69
CA ARG A 2 16.12 -12.65 2.65
C ARG A 2 17.28 -12.03 3.43
N ALA A 3 17.25 -10.72 3.67
CA ALA A 3 18.29 -10.04 4.44
C ALA A 3 18.12 -10.21 5.95
N LEU A 4 16.90 -10.44 6.45
CA LEU A 4 16.56 -10.32 7.85
C LEU A 4 16.07 -11.61 8.50
N ILE A 5 15.45 -12.50 7.72
CA ILE A 5 14.79 -13.71 8.23
C ILE A 5 15.12 -14.93 7.40
N GLU A 6 14.98 -16.11 7.98
CA GLU A 6 15.26 -17.40 7.37
C GLU A 6 13.97 -18.01 6.78
N LYS A 7 14.14 -18.95 5.83
CA LYS A 7 13.00 -19.73 5.32
C LYS A 7 12.28 -20.45 6.46
N GLY A 8 10.95 -20.39 6.42
CA GLY A 8 10.10 -21.00 7.46
C GLY A 8 9.84 -20.10 8.66
N ASP A 9 10.50 -18.94 8.77
CA ASP A 9 10.19 -18.00 9.84
C ASP A 9 8.77 -17.47 9.74
N LYS A 10 8.16 -17.17 10.88
CA LYS A 10 6.83 -16.59 10.96
C LYS A 10 6.87 -15.10 10.63
N VAL A 11 5.95 -14.67 9.78
CA VAL A 11 5.77 -13.26 9.39
C VAL A 11 4.32 -12.86 9.62
N LEU A 12 4.10 -11.70 10.23
CA LEU A 12 2.79 -11.11 10.38
C LEU A 12 2.57 -10.06 9.27
N GLY A 13 1.44 -10.10 8.57
CA GLY A 13 1.14 -9.16 7.49
C GLY A 13 -0.36 -8.94 7.30
N LEU A 14 -0.76 -7.83 6.67
CA LEU A 14 -2.16 -7.56 6.34
C LEU A 14 -2.69 -8.59 5.35
N ALA A 15 -3.87 -9.15 5.64
CA ALA A 15 -4.56 -10.08 4.76
C ALA A 15 -4.73 -9.49 3.35
N LEU A 16 -4.55 -10.33 2.32
CA LEU A 16 -4.73 -9.90 0.93
C LEU A 16 -6.16 -9.43 0.66
N THR A 17 -7.14 -10.11 1.24
CA THR A 17 -8.57 -9.75 1.15
C THR A 17 -8.87 -8.35 1.69
N ASP A 18 -8.06 -7.89 2.62
CA ASP A 18 -8.24 -6.63 3.35
C ASP A 18 -7.29 -5.52 2.85
N GLY A 19 -6.68 -5.75 1.69
CA GLY A 19 -5.84 -4.77 1.01
C GLY A 19 -4.34 -4.99 1.08
N GLY A 20 -3.88 -6.12 1.63
CA GLY A 20 -2.48 -6.52 1.59
C GLY A 20 -1.94 -6.67 0.17
N HIS A 21 -0.61 -6.74 0.03
CA HIS A 21 0.04 -6.96 -1.27
C HIS A 21 0.32 -8.45 -1.49
N LEU A 22 0.34 -8.89 -2.77
CA LEU A 22 0.67 -10.28 -3.14
C LEU A 22 1.99 -10.76 -2.52
N THR A 23 2.99 -9.90 -2.44
CA THR A 23 4.29 -10.24 -1.82
C THR A 23 4.30 -10.21 -0.30
N HIS A 24 3.14 -10.00 0.32
CA HIS A 24 2.94 -10.10 1.77
C HIS A 24 2.25 -11.42 2.13
N GLY A 25 2.75 -12.54 1.59
CA GLY A 25 2.36 -13.88 2.01
C GLY A 25 1.31 -14.58 1.15
N HIS A 26 1.00 -14.08 -0.06
CA HIS A 26 0.11 -14.83 -0.95
C HIS A 26 0.72 -16.21 -1.29
N PRO A 27 -0.06 -17.31 -1.24
CA PRO A 27 0.46 -18.68 -1.42
C PRO A 27 1.22 -18.93 -2.74
N LEU A 28 0.90 -18.19 -3.80
CA LEU A 28 1.61 -18.27 -5.08
C LEU A 28 2.81 -17.32 -5.19
N SER A 29 3.02 -16.44 -4.20
CA SER A 29 4.18 -15.56 -4.13
C SER A 29 5.34 -16.27 -3.44
N PHE A 30 6.58 -15.92 -3.83
CA PHE A 30 7.77 -16.44 -3.14
C PHE A 30 7.70 -16.24 -1.61
N SER A 31 7.08 -15.15 -1.15
CA SER A 31 6.96 -14.84 0.26
C SER A 31 6.05 -15.83 1.00
N GLY A 32 4.93 -16.23 0.39
CA GLY A 32 4.04 -17.25 0.96
C GLY A 32 4.58 -18.67 0.83
N ILE A 33 5.47 -18.92 -0.15
CA ILE A 33 6.13 -20.22 -0.33
C ILE A 33 7.29 -20.39 0.66
N ASP A 34 8.08 -19.33 0.88
CA ASP A 34 9.31 -19.41 1.66
C ASP A 34 9.12 -19.16 3.15
N TYR A 35 8.04 -18.45 3.56
CA TYR A 35 7.81 -18.02 4.95
C TYR A 35 6.42 -18.41 5.44
N ASN A 36 6.28 -18.54 6.75
CA ASN A 36 4.99 -18.84 7.40
C ASN A 36 4.24 -17.53 7.70
N PHE A 37 3.49 -17.04 6.74
CA PHE A 37 2.69 -15.84 6.91
C PHE A 37 1.44 -16.11 7.75
N VAL A 38 1.23 -15.28 8.77
CA VAL A 38 0.00 -15.21 9.55
C VAL A 38 -0.66 -13.86 9.26
N PRO A 39 -1.85 -13.83 8.67
CA PRO A 39 -2.52 -12.59 8.34
C PRO A 39 -3.15 -11.95 9.58
N TYR A 40 -3.07 -10.62 9.67
CA TYR A 40 -4.00 -9.84 10.47
C TYR A 40 -5.07 -9.22 9.55
N TYR A 41 -6.23 -8.94 10.11
CA TYR A 41 -7.41 -8.46 9.39
C TYR A 41 -7.83 -7.07 9.87
N LEU A 42 -8.63 -6.40 9.06
CA LEU A 42 -9.27 -5.14 9.45
C LEU A 42 -10.49 -5.42 10.35
N ASP A 43 -10.87 -4.44 11.14
CA ASP A 43 -12.08 -4.47 11.95
C ASP A 43 -13.37 -4.34 11.10
N ASP A 44 -14.52 -4.31 11.75
CA ASP A 44 -15.83 -4.18 11.10
C ASP A 44 -16.02 -2.83 10.38
N ASN A 45 -15.22 -1.83 10.73
CA ASN A 45 -15.22 -0.52 10.11
C ASN A 45 -14.22 -0.41 8.95
N GLY A 46 -13.48 -1.46 8.64
CA GLY A 46 -12.43 -1.47 7.63
C GLY A 46 -11.16 -0.74 8.09
N LEU A 47 -10.87 -0.72 9.39
CA LEU A 47 -9.71 -0.08 10.00
C LEU A 47 -8.76 -1.13 10.59
N ILE A 48 -7.48 -0.79 10.70
CA ILE A 48 -6.50 -1.60 11.42
C ILE A 48 -6.77 -1.49 12.92
N ASP A 49 -7.10 -2.61 13.57
CA ASP A 49 -7.16 -2.70 15.03
C ASP A 49 -5.77 -3.05 15.57
N TYR A 50 -5.05 -2.04 16.05
CA TYR A 50 -3.67 -2.20 16.53
C TYR A 50 -3.58 -3.05 17.80
N ASP A 51 -4.63 -3.12 18.62
CA ASP A 51 -4.63 -3.91 19.84
C ASP A 51 -4.79 -5.41 19.52
N GLU A 52 -5.64 -5.74 18.54
CA GLU A 52 -5.75 -7.10 18.03
C GLU A 52 -4.47 -7.52 17.27
N VAL A 53 -3.83 -6.61 16.53
CA VAL A 53 -2.51 -6.88 15.91
C VAL A 53 -1.46 -7.15 16.98
N GLU A 54 -1.42 -6.40 18.09
CA GLU A 54 -0.50 -6.62 19.19
C GLU A 54 -0.74 -7.96 19.88
N LYS A 55 -1.98 -8.30 20.14
CA LYS A 55 -2.38 -9.58 20.72
C LYS A 55 -1.93 -10.74 19.83
N LEU A 56 -2.23 -10.67 18.53
CA LEU A 56 -1.81 -11.67 17.55
C LEU A 56 -0.28 -11.76 17.47
N ALA A 57 0.44 -10.65 17.49
CA ALA A 57 1.91 -10.65 17.50
C ALA A 57 2.50 -11.35 18.73
N LYS A 58 1.91 -11.14 19.90
CA LYS A 58 2.32 -11.82 21.16
C LYS A 58 2.07 -13.33 21.12
N GLU A 59 0.98 -13.75 20.49
CA GLU A 59 0.63 -15.16 20.31
C GLU A 59 1.54 -15.84 19.29
N VAL A 60 1.69 -15.25 18.10
CA VAL A 60 2.42 -15.80 16.95
C VAL A 60 3.92 -15.73 17.16
N LYS A 61 4.42 -14.67 17.81
CA LYS A 61 5.85 -14.34 17.98
C LYS A 61 6.60 -14.35 16.62
N PRO A 62 6.21 -13.49 15.69
CA PRO A 62 6.82 -13.44 14.37
C PRO A 62 8.27 -12.96 14.45
N LYS A 63 9.07 -13.28 13.44
CA LYS A 63 10.41 -12.69 13.26
C LYS A 63 10.36 -11.36 12.53
N LEU A 64 9.29 -11.15 11.76
CA LEU A 64 9.07 -9.94 10.96
C LEU A 64 7.59 -9.56 10.99
N ILE A 65 7.31 -8.29 11.18
CA ILE A 65 5.99 -7.70 10.93
C ILE A 65 6.11 -6.86 9.66
N VAL A 66 5.22 -7.11 8.69
CA VAL A 66 5.11 -6.34 7.46
C VAL A 66 3.86 -5.50 7.52
N THR A 67 4.00 -4.19 7.35
CA THR A 67 2.87 -3.28 7.21
C THR A 67 3.00 -2.45 5.94
N GLY A 68 1.90 -1.85 5.51
CA GLY A 68 1.75 -1.23 4.21
C GLY A 68 0.73 -2.02 3.38
N ALA A 69 0.09 -1.36 2.44
CA ALA A 69 -1.04 -1.94 1.74
C ALA A 69 -1.12 -1.50 0.28
N SER A 70 -1.76 -2.33 -0.55
CA SER A 70 -2.13 -2.02 -1.93
C SER A 70 -3.48 -1.34 -2.04
N ALA A 71 -4.37 -1.56 -1.06
CA ALA A 71 -5.76 -1.15 -1.09
C ALA A 71 -6.31 -0.83 0.30
N TYR A 72 -5.59 -0.02 1.07
CA TYR A 72 -6.04 0.49 2.36
C TYR A 72 -6.17 2.02 2.28
N PRO A 73 -7.39 2.58 2.45
CA PRO A 73 -7.63 3.99 2.20
C PRO A 73 -7.33 4.92 3.38
N ARG A 74 -6.89 4.41 4.51
CA ARG A 74 -6.65 5.19 5.72
C ARG A 74 -5.17 5.36 6.04
N GLU A 75 -4.86 6.29 6.91
CA GLU A 75 -3.50 6.47 7.43
C GLU A 75 -3.09 5.27 8.27
N ILE A 76 -1.79 4.91 8.20
CA ILE A 76 -1.20 3.82 8.98
C ILE A 76 -0.29 4.41 10.05
N ASP A 77 -0.51 4.04 11.32
CA ASP A 77 0.34 4.43 12.43
C ASP A 77 1.58 3.52 12.52
N PHE A 78 2.66 3.94 11.88
CA PHE A 78 3.92 3.21 11.89
C PHE A 78 4.60 3.21 13.25
N LYS A 79 4.32 4.23 14.11
CA LYS A 79 4.83 4.27 15.47
C LYS A 79 4.25 3.13 16.29
N ARG A 80 2.93 2.94 16.22
CA ARG A 80 2.24 1.86 16.92
C ARG A 80 2.72 0.49 16.44
N PHE A 81 2.93 0.29 15.13
CA PHE A 81 3.54 -0.93 14.61
C PHE A 81 4.96 -1.15 15.12
N SER A 82 5.78 -0.10 15.27
CA SER A 82 7.12 -0.21 15.85
C SER A 82 7.08 -0.66 17.30
N GLU A 83 6.15 -0.14 18.08
CA GLU A 83 5.94 -0.55 19.48
C GLU A 83 5.55 -2.03 19.56
N ILE A 84 4.62 -2.47 18.71
CA ILE A 84 4.20 -3.88 18.62
C ILE A 84 5.38 -4.78 18.25
N ALA A 85 6.12 -4.43 17.19
CA ALA A 85 7.27 -5.23 16.75
C ALA A 85 8.32 -5.37 17.84
N LYS A 86 8.68 -4.27 18.52
CA LYS A 86 9.62 -4.27 19.65
C LYS A 86 9.14 -5.13 20.82
N SER A 87 7.85 -5.12 21.12
CA SER A 87 7.27 -5.88 22.23
C SER A 87 7.46 -7.40 22.09
N VAL A 88 7.63 -7.89 20.86
CA VAL A 88 7.80 -9.32 20.55
C VAL A 88 9.18 -9.65 19.99
N GLY A 89 10.09 -8.67 19.88
CA GLY A 89 11.45 -8.83 19.35
C GLY A 89 11.48 -9.12 17.85
N ALA A 90 10.47 -8.65 17.10
CA ALA A 90 10.39 -8.76 15.65
C ALA A 90 11.01 -7.55 14.95
N TYR A 91 11.49 -7.74 13.72
CA TYR A 91 11.77 -6.63 12.82
C TYR A 91 10.47 -6.01 12.31
N LEU A 92 10.47 -4.70 12.07
CA LEU A 92 9.40 -4.00 11.35
C LEU A 92 9.85 -3.67 9.93
N MET A 93 9.16 -4.22 8.93
CA MET A 93 9.27 -3.83 7.53
C MET A 93 8.03 -3.04 7.12
N VAL A 94 8.24 -1.85 6.57
CA VAL A 94 7.16 -1.04 6.01
C VAL A 94 7.29 -0.99 4.49
N ASP A 95 6.26 -1.44 3.79
CA ASP A 95 6.10 -1.24 2.36
C ASP A 95 5.25 0.01 2.11
N MET A 96 5.91 1.12 1.81
CA MET A 96 5.24 2.39 1.56
C MET A 96 4.92 2.62 0.07
N ALA A 97 5.00 1.60 -0.77
CA ALA A 97 4.96 1.74 -2.23
C ALA A 97 3.76 2.57 -2.73
N HIS A 98 2.58 2.37 -2.18
CA HIS A 98 1.39 3.13 -2.58
C HIS A 98 1.39 4.58 -2.12
N ILE A 99 1.92 4.85 -0.94
CA ILE A 99 1.89 6.16 -0.27
C ILE A 99 3.24 6.90 -0.34
N ALA A 100 4.23 6.38 -1.06
CA ALA A 100 5.59 6.93 -1.06
C ALA A 100 5.64 8.41 -1.51
N GLY A 101 4.79 8.82 -2.44
CA GLY A 101 4.69 10.22 -2.85
C GLY A 101 4.15 11.13 -1.75
N GLU A 102 3.15 10.67 -1.02
CA GLU A 102 2.55 11.38 0.11
C GLU A 102 3.53 11.49 1.28
N VAL A 103 4.27 10.41 1.58
CA VAL A 103 5.36 10.40 2.57
C VAL A 103 6.46 11.37 2.19
N ALA A 104 6.92 11.36 0.93
CA ALA A 104 7.95 12.28 0.44
C ALA A 104 7.51 13.75 0.51
N ALA A 105 6.23 14.02 0.33
CA ALA A 105 5.63 15.36 0.45
C ALA A 105 5.30 15.77 1.89
N GLY A 106 5.53 14.92 2.89
CA GLY A 106 5.19 15.18 4.30
C GLY A 106 3.68 15.20 4.59
N LEU A 107 2.88 14.53 3.77
CA LEU A 107 1.42 14.48 3.87
C LEU A 107 0.87 13.16 4.45
N HIS A 108 1.75 12.22 4.71
CA HIS A 108 1.49 10.97 5.43
C HIS A 108 2.65 10.76 6.42
N MET A 109 2.38 10.07 7.54
CA MET A 109 3.42 9.71 8.50
C MET A 109 4.57 9.00 7.79
N SER A 110 5.81 9.42 8.06
CA SER A 110 7.00 8.76 7.53
C SER A 110 7.30 7.48 8.33
N PRO A 111 7.51 6.33 7.66
CA PRO A 111 7.92 5.11 8.35
C PRO A 111 9.39 5.11 8.76
N ILE A 112 10.22 5.99 8.19
CA ILE A 112 11.69 5.99 8.35
C ILE A 112 12.17 6.04 9.82
N PRO A 113 11.55 6.83 10.73
CA PRO A 113 11.97 6.85 12.13
C PRO A 113 11.59 5.59 12.92
N TYR A 114 10.67 4.77 12.41
CA TYR A 114 10.01 3.71 13.17
C TYR A 114 10.39 2.30 12.69
N ALA A 115 10.63 2.13 11.40
CA ALA A 115 10.88 0.84 10.77
C ALA A 115 12.37 0.47 10.76
N ASP A 116 12.65 -0.83 10.89
CA ASP A 116 14.01 -1.36 10.67
C ASP A 116 14.40 -1.30 9.19
N ILE A 117 13.41 -1.52 8.33
CA ILE A 117 13.57 -1.50 6.88
C ILE A 117 12.30 -0.95 6.21
N VAL A 118 12.47 -0.11 5.20
CA VAL A 118 11.39 0.45 4.40
C VAL A 118 11.59 0.05 2.95
N THR A 119 10.55 -0.48 2.33
CA THR A 119 10.53 -0.79 0.89
C THR A 119 9.56 0.10 0.15
N SER A 120 9.85 0.38 -1.10
CA SER A 120 8.93 1.08 -1.98
C SER A 120 9.17 0.73 -3.44
N THR A 121 8.12 0.86 -4.24
CA THR A 121 8.26 1.05 -5.67
C THR A 121 8.55 2.53 -5.97
N THR A 122 9.17 2.80 -7.11
CA THR A 122 9.43 4.17 -7.55
C THR A 122 8.40 4.70 -8.56
N HIS A 123 7.51 3.86 -9.07
CA HIS A 123 6.62 4.14 -10.20
C HIS A 123 5.13 4.31 -9.85
N LYS A 124 4.78 4.45 -8.56
CA LYS A 124 3.40 4.73 -8.10
C LYS A 124 3.27 6.22 -7.76
N THR A 125 2.82 6.56 -6.57
CA THR A 125 2.64 7.96 -6.15
C THR A 125 3.94 8.76 -6.13
N LEU A 126 5.09 8.10 -6.02
CA LEU A 126 6.41 8.75 -6.16
C LEU A 126 6.72 9.20 -7.60
N ARG A 127 5.99 8.69 -8.60
CA ARG A 127 5.98 9.15 -9.98
C ARG A 127 7.31 9.01 -10.72
N GLY A 128 8.08 8.00 -10.38
CA GLY A 128 9.37 7.69 -11.02
C GLY A 128 9.30 6.52 -12.03
N PRO A 129 10.44 6.02 -12.47
CA PRO A 129 10.51 4.86 -13.35
C PRO A 129 10.13 3.59 -12.62
N ARG A 130 9.77 2.54 -13.37
CA ARG A 130 9.51 1.22 -12.79
C ARG A 130 10.77 0.67 -12.13
N GLY A 131 10.67 0.41 -10.84
CA GLY A 131 11.75 -0.09 -10.01
C GLY A 131 11.37 -0.09 -8.54
N GLY A 132 12.31 -0.46 -7.68
CA GLY A 132 12.16 -0.46 -6.24
C GLY A 132 13.31 0.26 -5.55
N ILE A 133 13.09 0.61 -4.28
CA ILE A 133 14.12 1.08 -3.36
C ILE A 133 13.94 0.38 -2.02
N ILE A 134 15.04 0.25 -1.29
CA ILE A 134 15.07 -0.24 0.08
C ILE A 134 15.84 0.79 0.90
N LEU A 135 15.28 1.18 2.03
CA LEU A 135 15.83 2.20 2.91
C LEU A 135 15.96 1.65 4.34
N THR A 136 17.05 1.99 5.00
CA THR A 136 17.26 1.69 6.42
C THR A 136 18.24 2.69 7.02
N ASN A 137 18.05 3.02 8.30
CA ASN A 137 18.98 3.82 9.09
C ASN A 137 20.01 2.96 9.84
N ASN A 138 19.89 1.62 9.74
CA ASN A 138 20.77 0.69 10.43
C ASN A 138 21.88 0.19 9.49
N PRO A 139 23.18 0.54 9.73
CA PRO A 139 24.28 0.11 8.87
C PRO A 139 24.46 -1.41 8.77
N GLU A 140 24.13 -2.16 9.83
CA GLU A 140 24.25 -3.62 9.81
C GLU A 140 23.12 -4.26 8.95
N ILE A 141 21.92 -3.69 8.99
CA ILE A 141 20.83 -4.09 8.10
C ILE A 141 21.19 -3.73 6.65
N ALA A 142 21.74 -2.54 6.41
CA ALA A 142 22.17 -2.12 5.07
C ALA A 142 23.16 -3.13 4.45
N LYS A 143 24.20 -3.55 5.19
CA LYS A 143 25.15 -4.59 4.72
C LYS A 143 24.46 -5.91 4.38
N LYS A 144 23.47 -6.34 5.17
CA LYS A 144 22.70 -7.56 4.89
C LYS A 144 21.84 -7.40 3.64
N VAL A 145 21.22 -6.23 3.46
CA VAL A 145 20.40 -5.89 2.29
C VAL A 145 21.27 -5.88 1.02
N ASP A 146 22.44 -5.24 1.05
CA ASP A 146 23.35 -5.21 -0.09
C ASP A 146 23.72 -6.63 -0.56
N LYS A 147 24.07 -7.52 0.38
CA LYS A 147 24.37 -8.92 0.08
C LYS A 147 23.16 -9.68 -0.45
N ALA A 148 21.97 -9.40 0.07
CA ALA A 148 20.74 -10.03 -0.38
C ALA A 148 20.33 -9.54 -1.78
N VAL A 149 20.57 -8.27 -2.09
CA VAL A 149 20.33 -7.72 -3.43
C VAL A 149 21.36 -8.31 -4.41
N PHE A 150 22.64 -8.18 -4.13
CA PHE A 150 23.72 -8.70 -4.98
C PHE A 150 24.80 -9.36 -4.10
N PRO A 151 25.20 -10.58 -4.42
CA PRO A 151 24.87 -11.40 -5.60
C PRO A 151 23.68 -12.35 -5.42
N MET A 152 22.91 -12.26 -4.28
CA MET A 152 21.96 -13.31 -3.93
C MET A 152 20.74 -13.37 -4.89
N ILE A 153 20.14 -12.21 -5.22
CA ILE A 153 18.86 -12.15 -5.96
C ILE A 153 19.02 -11.49 -7.33
N GLN A 154 19.84 -10.46 -7.44
CA GLN A 154 20.01 -9.66 -8.65
C GLN A 154 21.44 -9.78 -9.21
N GLY A 155 21.60 -9.40 -10.48
CA GLY A 155 22.87 -9.25 -11.18
C GLY A 155 23.17 -7.80 -11.52
N GLY A 156 23.70 -7.54 -12.73
CA GLY A 156 24.04 -6.20 -13.19
C GLY A 156 22.84 -5.26 -13.20
N PRO A 157 23.01 -4.02 -12.69
CA PRO A 157 21.91 -3.07 -12.59
C PRO A 157 21.56 -2.44 -13.95
N LEU A 158 20.31 -2.02 -14.08
CA LEU A 158 19.83 -1.23 -15.22
C LEU A 158 20.15 0.25 -15.00
N MET A 159 21.30 0.74 -15.50
CA MET A 159 21.81 2.06 -15.22
C MET A 159 20.90 3.19 -15.71
N HIS A 160 20.18 3.01 -16.82
CA HIS A 160 19.17 3.97 -17.29
C HIS A 160 18.00 4.14 -16.31
N ILE A 161 17.59 3.06 -15.63
CA ILE A 161 16.58 3.11 -14.56
C ILE A 161 17.13 3.87 -13.33
N ILE A 162 18.41 3.64 -12.96
CA ILE A 162 19.04 4.33 -11.84
C ILE A 162 19.13 5.84 -12.13
N ALA A 163 19.55 6.22 -13.35
CA ALA A 163 19.57 7.61 -13.77
C ALA A 163 18.17 8.24 -13.74
N ALA A 164 17.16 7.55 -14.23
CA ALA A 164 15.77 8.02 -14.18
C ALA A 164 15.24 8.15 -12.74
N LYS A 165 15.64 7.27 -11.80
CA LYS A 165 15.32 7.43 -10.37
C LYS A 165 15.93 8.70 -9.79
N ALA A 166 17.19 9.04 -10.13
CA ALA A 166 17.84 10.26 -9.65
C ALA A 166 17.07 11.51 -10.08
N ILE A 167 16.60 11.55 -11.34
CA ILE A 167 15.77 12.65 -11.85
C ILE A 167 14.44 12.71 -11.10
N ALA A 168 13.74 11.58 -10.96
CA ALA A 168 12.46 11.51 -10.27
C ALA A 168 12.57 11.94 -8.78
N PHE A 169 13.65 11.57 -8.10
CA PHE A 169 13.88 12.00 -6.72
C PHE A 169 14.16 13.49 -6.62
N ASN A 170 14.92 14.06 -7.59
CA ASN A 170 15.10 15.49 -7.65
C ASN A 170 13.77 16.23 -7.89
N GLU A 171 12.90 15.72 -8.76
CA GLU A 171 11.54 16.26 -8.93
C GLU A 171 10.72 16.16 -7.63
N ALA A 172 10.81 15.05 -6.90
CA ALA A 172 10.09 14.85 -5.64
C ALA A 172 10.57 15.80 -4.51
N LEU A 173 11.78 16.36 -4.60
CA LEU A 173 12.28 17.35 -3.67
C LEU A 173 11.76 18.78 -3.97
N GLN A 174 11.11 19.00 -5.11
CA GLN A 174 10.65 20.34 -5.49
C GLN A 174 9.33 20.71 -4.79
N PRO A 175 9.12 22.00 -4.47
CA PRO A 175 7.84 22.47 -3.91
C PRO A 175 6.63 22.11 -4.79
N SER A 176 6.80 22.08 -6.10
CA SER A 176 5.74 21.68 -7.05
C SER A 176 5.26 20.25 -6.85
N PHE A 177 6.11 19.35 -6.38
CA PHE A 177 5.71 17.98 -6.05
C PHE A 177 4.82 17.93 -4.81
N ILE A 178 5.11 18.75 -3.79
CA ILE A 178 4.27 18.89 -2.60
C ILE A 178 2.86 19.37 -3.00
N GLU A 179 2.77 20.39 -3.84
CA GLU A 179 1.49 20.91 -4.33
C GLU A 179 0.74 19.87 -5.18
N TYR A 180 1.44 19.09 -5.99
CA TYR A 180 0.87 17.96 -6.72
C TYR A 180 0.28 16.90 -5.78
N GLN A 181 0.99 16.49 -4.75
CA GLN A 181 0.49 15.51 -3.77
C GLN A 181 -0.68 16.07 -2.95
N LYS A 182 -0.65 17.35 -2.56
CA LYS A 182 -1.80 18.01 -1.94
C LYS A 182 -3.05 17.97 -2.82
N GLN A 183 -2.89 18.22 -4.12
CA GLN A 183 -4.01 18.16 -5.06
C GLN A 183 -4.54 16.73 -5.22
N ILE A 184 -3.67 15.70 -5.20
CA ILE A 184 -4.11 14.30 -5.19
C ILE A 184 -5.06 14.04 -4.02
N LEU A 185 -4.66 14.44 -2.79
CA LEU A 185 -5.46 14.23 -1.59
C LEU A 185 -6.77 15.03 -1.62
N LYS A 186 -6.75 16.27 -2.12
CA LYS A 186 -7.97 17.07 -2.30
C LYS A 186 -8.93 16.39 -3.26
N ASN A 187 -8.45 15.96 -4.40
CA ASN A 187 -9.24 15.24 -5.41
C ASN A 187 -9.83 13.95 -4.83
N SER A 188 -9.02 13.18 -4.10
CA SER A 188 -9.45 11.92 -3.48
C SER A 188 -10.56 12.14 -2.44
N LYS A 189 -10.37 13.09 -1.53
CA LYS A 189 -11.38 13.43 -0.52
C LYS A 189 -12.67 13.96 -1.13
N TYR A 190 -12.56 14.79 -2.16
CA TYR A 190 -13.74 15.36 -2.83
C TYR A 190 -14.51 14.28 -3.59
N LEU A 191 -13.82 13.41 -4.34
CA LEU A 191 -14.44 12.28 -5.04
C LEU A 191 -15.14 11.33 -4.06
N ALA A 192 -14.48 10.99 -2.94
CA ALA A 192 -15.08 10.17 -1.89
C ALA A 192 -16.36 10.79 -1.33
N LYS A 193 -16.35 12.10 -1.07
CA LYS A 193 -17.53 12.85 -0.61
C LYS A 193 -18.67 12.77 -1.65
N CYS A 194 -18.39 13.03 -2.92
CA CYS A 194 -19.40 12.98 -3.98
C CYS A 194 -20.02 11.58 -4.12
N LEU A 195 -19.20 10.53 -4.02
CA LEU A 195 -19.70 9.16 -4.07
C LEU A 195 -20.62 8.83 -2.89
N ILE A 196 -20.25 9.23 -1.66
CA ILE A 196 -21.07 9.03 -0.48
C ILE A 196 -22.40 9.81 -0.61
N GLU A 197 -22.37 11.07 -1.05
CA GLU A 197 -23.56 11.89 -1.27
C GLU A 197 -24.50 11.29 -2.34
N LYS A 198 -23.96 10.54 -3.30
CA LYS A 198 -24.72 9.78 -4.30
C LYS A 198 -25.18 8.39 -3.82
N GLY A 199 -24.93 8.04 -2.55
CA GLY A 199 -25.38 6.80 -1.92
C GLY A 199 -24.44 5.61 -2.07
N TYR A 200 -23.23 5.79 -2.62
CA TYR A 200 -22.24 4.74 -2.65
C TYR A 200 -21.60 4.49 -1.29
N LYS A 201 -21.38 3.23 -0.97
CA LYS A 201 -20.66 2.81 0.24
C LYS A 201 -19.17 2.72 -0.04
N LEU A 202 -18.38 3.41 0.76
CA LEU A 202 -16.93 3.33 0.73
C LEU A 202 -16.43 2.52 1.92
N VAL A 203 -15.44 1.66 1.69
CA VAL A 203 -14.73 0.98 2.78
C VAL A 203 -14.15 2.03 3.72
N SER A 204 -14.29 1.82 5.01
CA SER A 204 -13.93 2.76 6.09
C SER A 204 -14.59 4.15 5.97
N ASN A 205 -15.66 4.27 5.20
CA ASN A 205 -16.44 5.50 5.02
C ASN A 205 -15.60 6.71 4.56
N GLY A 206 -14.68 6.49 3.61
CA GLY A 206 -13.88 7.57 3.02
C GLY A 206 -12.43 7.22 2.75
N THR A 207 -11.58 8.26 2.69
CA THR A 207 -10.14 8.10 2.44
C THR A 207 -9.32 9.21 3.07
N ASP A 208 -8.10 8.86 3.49
CA ASP A 208 -7.07 9.80 3.95
C ASP A 208 -5.93 9.96 2.93
N ASN A 209 -5.87 9.06 1.92
CA ASN A 209 -4.80 9.01 0.91
C ASN A 209 -5.33 9.13 -0.53
N HIS A 210 -4.54 8.71 -1.50
CA HIS A 210 -4.80 8.86 -2.94
C HIS A 210 -5.83 7.89 -3.53
N LEU A 211 -6.28 6.90 -2.78
CA LEU A 211 -7.20 5.85 -3.26
C LEU A 211 -8.40 5.67 -2.34
N MET A 212 -9.43 5.02 -2.86
CA MET A 212 -10.58 4.55 -2.09
C MET A 212 -11.09 3.23 -2.66
N LEU A 213 -11.79 2.49 -1.82
CA LEU A 213 -12.50 1.27 -2.19
C LEU A 213 -14.00 1.53 -2.15
N VAL A 214 -14.69 1.22 -3.24
CA VAL A 214 -16.13 1.36 -3.37
C VAL A 214 -16.76 -0.03 -3.32
N ASP A 215 -17.64 -0.27 -2.36
CA ASP A 215 -18.50 -1.46 -2.32
C ASP A 215 -19.63 -1.30 -3.32
N VAL A 216 -19.37 -1.68 -4.57
CA VAL A 216 -20.35 -1.55 -5.67
C VAL A 216 -21.47 -2.57 -5.53
N LYS A 217 -21.21 -3.72 -4.93
CA LYS A 217 -22.24 -4.75 -4.72
C LYS A 217 -23.33 -4.27 -3.79
N SER A 218 -22.99 -3.74 -2.64
CA SER A 218 -23.98 -3.19 -1.70
C SER A 218 -24.58 -1.87 -2.15
N SER A 219 -23.86 -1.09 -3.00
CA SER A 219 -24.33 0.22 -3.44
C SER A 219 -25.30 0.16 -4.60
N VAL A 220 -24.98 -0.66 -5.62
CA VAL A 220 -25.72 -0.69 -6.89
C VAL A 220 -26.00 -2.10 -7.43
N GLY A 221 -25.71 -3.14 -6.65
CA GLY A 221 -26.00 -4.54 -7.00
C GLY A 221 -25.07 -5.14 -8.07
N LEU A 222 -23.97 -4.47 -8.42
CA LEU A 222 -22.98 -4.94 -9.38
C LEU A 222 -21.82 -5.63 -8.68
N THR A 223 -21.26 -6.66 -9.29
CA THR A 223 -19.95 -7.18 -8.87
C THR A 223 -18.82 -6.21 -9.27
N GLY A 224 -17.68 -6.30 -8.60
CA GLY A 224 -16.50 -5.51 -8.97
C GLY A 224 -16.07 -5.73 -10.42
N LYS A 225 -16.18 -6.96 -10.93
CA LYS A 225 -15.88 -7.32 -12.32
C LYS A 225 -16.82 -6.65 -13.33
N GLU A 226 -18.12 -6.59 -13.02
CA GLU A 226 -19.10 -5.92 -13.88
C GLU A 226 -18.87 -4.41 -13.86
N ALA A 227 -18.65 -3.81 -12.68
CA ALA A 227 -18.38 -2.39 -12.55
C ALA A 227 -17.08 -1.98 -13.26
N GLU A 228 -15.98 -2.75 -13.11
CA GLU A 228 -14.73 -2.54 -13.83
C GLU A 228 -14.97 -2.47 -15.35
N LYS A 229 -15.72 -3.45 -15.89
CA LYS A 229 -16.02 -3.52 -17.32
C LYS A 229 -16.86 -2.34 -17.79
N LEU A 230 -17.94 -2.00 -17.09
CA LEU A 230 -18.82 -0.88 -17.46
C LEU A 230 -18.09 0.46 -17.41
N LEU A 231 -17.21 0.67 -16.43
CA LEU A 231 -16.39 1.88 -16.34
C LEU A 231 -15.37 1.96 -17.46
N ASP A 232 -14.79 0.83 -17.88
CA ASP A 232 -13.84 0.79 -19.01
C ASP A 232 -14.53 1.16 -20.35
N GLU A 233 -15.79 0.77 -20.55
CA GLU A 233 -16.59 1.14 -21.73
C GLU A 233 -16.76 2.66 -21.88
N VAL A 234 -16.69 3.42 -20.78
CA VAL A 234 -16.73 4.89 -20.78
C VAL A 234 -15.36 5.52 -20.51
N SER A 235 -14.27 4.76 -20.71
CA SER A 235 -12.88 5.21 -20.57
C SER A 235 -12.50 5.61 -19.13
N ILE A 236 -13.14 5.06 -18.13
CA ILE A 236 -12.77 5.19 -16.71
C ILE A 236 -12.06 3.91 -16.27
N THR A 237 -10.74 3.94 -16.26
CA THR A 237 -9.93 2.78 -15.86
C THR A 237 -9.87 2.66 -14.34
N CYS A 238 -10.33 1.54 -13.82
CA CYS A 238 -10.18 1.12 -12.42
C CYS A 238 -9.79 -0.36 -12.36
N ASN A 239 -9.74 -0.94 -11.18
CA ASN A 239 -9.66 -2.39 -11.03
C ASN A 239 -10.70 -2.90 -10.04
N LYS A 240 -11.26 -4.07 -10.34
CA LYS A 240 -12.01 -4.84 -9.34
C LYS A 240 -11.08 -5.14 -8.16
N ASN A 241 -11.62 -5.07 -6.95
CA ASN A 241 -10.87 -5.26 -5.72
C ASN A 241 -11.74 -5.91 -4.67
N THR A 242 -11.17 -6.86 -3.94
CA THR A 242 -11.82 -7.38 -2.74
C THR A 242 -12.00 -6.28 -1.72
N ILE A 243 -13.06 -6.37 -0.94
CA ILE A 243 -13.30 -5.51 0.22
C ILE A 243 -13.21 -6.37 1.49
N PRO A 244 -13.00 -5.79 2.68
CA PRO A 244 -13.00 -6.55 3.93
C PRO A 244 -14.26 -7.39 4.05
N LYS A 245 -14.10 -8.68 4.42
CA LYS A 245 -15.19 -9.68 4.51
C LYS A 245 -15.94 -9.91 3.20
N ASP A 246 -15.28 -9.76 2.07
CA ASP A 246 -15.87 -9.99 0.75
C ASP A 246 -16.47 -11.40 0.64
N THR A 247 -17.69 -11.48 0.15
CA THR A 247 -18.41 -12.75 -0.08
C THR A 247 -18.17 -13.31 -1.48
N GLU A 248 -17.60 -12.51 -2.38
CA GLU A 248 -17.27 -12.92 -3.73
C GLU A 248 -15.86 -13.51 -3.82
N SER A 249 -15.63 -14.29 -4.87
CA SER A 249 -14.27 -14.78 -5.15
C SER A 249 -13.33 -13.63 -5.56
N PRO A 250 -12.00 -13.78 -5.39
CA PRO A 250 -11.04 -12.76 -5.83
C PRO A 250 -11.07 -12.45 -7.33
N PHE A 251 -11.67 -13.30 -8.15
CA PHE A 251 -11.82 -13.10 -9.59
C PHE A 251 -13.08 -12.30 -9.98
N VAL A 252 -14.01 -12.14 -9.04
CA VAL A 252 -15.28 -11.42 -9.21
C VAL A 252 -15.31 -10.16 -8.39
N THR A 253 -15.08 -10.25 -7.08
CA THR A 253 -15.05 -9.19 -6.05
C THR A 253 -16.38 -8.46 -5.86
N SER A 254 -16.56 -7.85 -4.71
CA SER A 254 -17.72 -6.97 -4.42
C SER A 254 -17.38 -5.49 -4.59
N GLY A 255 -16.11 -5.15 -4.73
CA GLY A 255 -15.65 -3.77 -4.81
C GLY A 255 -14.79 -3.44 -6.01
N ILE A 256 -14.55 -2.15 -6.18
CA ILE A 256 -13.55 -1.58 -7.09
C ILE A 256 -12.61 -0.66 -6.31
N ARG A 257 -11.37 -0.52 -6.81
CA ARG A 257 -10.40 0.46 -6.32
C ARG A 257 -10.25 1.57 -7.35
N ILE A 258 -10.42 2.80 -6.90
CA ILE A 258 -10.19 4.00 -7.69
C ILE A 258 -9.21 4.92 -6.99
N GLY A 259 -8.53 5.77 -7.76
CA GLY A 259 -7.54 6.69 -7.21
C GLY A 259 -7.31 7.87 -8.13
N THR A 260 -6.75 8.93 -7.58
CA THR A 260 -6.67 10.24 -8.22
C THR A 260 -5.30 10.69 -8.76
N PRO A 261 -4.17 9.97 -8.58
CA PRO A 261 -2.87 10.44 -9.06
C PRO A 261 -2.80 10.69 -10.56
N ALA A 262 -3.31 9.76 -11.38
CA ALA A 262 -3.29 9.89 -12.83
C ALA A 262 -4.14 11.08 -13.33
N LEU A 263 -5.31 11.27 -12.75
CA LEU A 263 -6.20 12.39 -13.06
C LEU A 263 -5.55 13.73 -12.65
N THR A 264 -4.93 13.78 -11.47
CA THR A 264 -4.21 14.97 -11.00
C THR A 264 -3.00 15.30 -11.90
N THR A 265 -2.27 14.28 -12.38
CA THR A 265 -1.20 14.47 -13.38
C THR A 265 -1.74 15.09 -14.68
N ARG A 266 -2.97 14.76 -15.06
CA ARG A 266 -3.69 15.35 -16.20
C ARG A 266 -4.30 16.71 -15.90
N LYS A 267 -3.97 17.31 -14.73
CA LYS A 267 -4.43 18.63 -14.26
C LYS A 267 -5.91 18.71 -13.89
N MET A 268 -6.57 17.57 -13.71
CA MET A 268 -7.92 17.53 -13.17
C MET A 268 -7.94 17.90 -11.67
N LYS A 269 -8.98 18.60 -11.26
CA LYS A 269 -9.19 19.10 -9.91
C LYS A 269 -10.57 18.65 -9.39
N GLU A 270 -10.99 19.21 -8.28
CA GLU A 270 -12.23 18.85 -7.59
C GLU A 270 -13.46 18.94 -8.51
N LYS A 271 -13.50 19.92 -9.43
CA LYS A 271 -14.61 20.06 -10.37
C LYS A 271 -14.81 18.81 -11.21
N GLU A 272 -13.73 18.32 -11.84
CA GLU A 272 -13.77 17.14 -12.69
C GLU A 272 -13.98 15.83 -11.88
N MET A 273 -13.72 15.87 -10.58
CA MET A 273 -14.04 14.75 -9.66
C MET A 273 -15.54 14.69 -9.35
N GLY A 274 -16.28 15.79 -9.46
CA GLY A 274 -17.72 15.87 -9.20
C GLY A 274 -18.61 15.56 -10.41
N GLU A 275 -18.06 15.65 -11.60
CA GLU A 275 -18.73 15.32 -12.86
C GLU A 275 -18.81 13.80 -13.08
#